data_d249a5c8a2c5479dba67644743bedc89
#
_entry.id   d249a5c8a2c5479dba67644743bedc89
#
_cell.length_a   1.000
_cell.length_b   1.000
_cell.length_c   1.000
_cell.angle_alpha   90.00
_cell.angle_beta   90.00
_cell.angle_gamma   90.00
#
_symmetry.space_group_name_H-M   'P 1'
#
loop_
_entity.id
_entity.type
_entity.pdbx_description
1 polymer ?
#
loop_
_entity_poly.entity_id
_entity_poly.type
_entity_poly.pdbx_seq_one_letter_code
_entity_poly.pdbx_strand_id
1 'polypeptide(L)'
;MEITGKIFAQPNPIYFGQGGVVISWQTNDPAGAEIRVLPGTEQEKLVTRKRKSGQLEVPWITDSRVYEFRLYGASRPDVVLDRVKARRAIESASVALDQIADEVNHGNIGTAELSRFVEAVIPRCLNATFPELFRRWERRGFHVTPVNFYQPIPETRLLPETLWNRLSELHGIDMNDAVQLDLLRNQFPRFRHEYEQIPVEPTGEPGRFHCNNDLFGGADALVAYCMIRHFQPRLIIEVGSGFSSLIAAEAIAKNKNSALICIEPFPQDFLRQGFPGLRSLIEKKVEEIDLEFFSQLSCGDILFIDSSHTVKIRGDVNYLFLELLPRLKPGVIVHVHDIFFPFDYPRDWVMDELRFWSEQYLLQAFLSFNSEFEVLIANHYLAHYYLEDFKQTFPHSPSWSKGSFWMRRKALMD
;
A
#
# COMPACT_ATOMS: atom_id res chain seq x y z
N MET A 1 63.13 27.36 -25.81
CA MET A 1 61.83 27.15 -26.46
C MET A 1 60.87 26.91 -25.32
N GLU A 2 59.74 27.66 -25.24
CA GLU A 2 58.77 27.51 -24.18
C GLU A 2 58.04 26.14 -24.30
N ILE A 3 57.90 25.43 -23.18
CA ILE A 3 57.20 24.15 -23.15
C ILE A 3 55.71 24.40 -23.09
N THR A 4 54.97 23.88 -24.04
CA THR A 4 53.50 24.00 -24.18
C THR A 4 52.86 22.63 -24.41
N GLY A 5 51.57 22.53 -24.14
CA GLY A 5 50.81 21.33 -24.40
C GLY A 5 49.30 21.56 -24.39
N LYS A 6 48.57 20.59 -24.89
CA LYS A 6 47.08 20.54 -24.86
C LYS A 6 46.58 19.17 -24.40
N ILE A 7 45.49 19.16 -23.65
CA ILE A 7 44.82 17.95 -23.20
C ILE A 7 43.31 18.03 -23.48
N PHE A 8 42.73 16.92 -23.89
CA PHE A 8 41.33 16.82 -24.28
C PHE A 8 40.70 15.58 -23.63
N ALA A 9 39.42 15.66 -23.39
CA ALA A 9 38.58 14.54 -22.89
C ALA A 9 37.39 14.37 -23.83
N GLN A 10 37.19 13.14 -24.35
CA GLN A 10 36.09 12.87 -25.27
C GLN A 10 35.57 11.41 -25.09
N PRO A 11 34.26 11.17 -24.96
CA PRO A 11 33.21 12.17 -24.83
C PRO A 11 33.27 12.86 -23.46
N ASN A 12 32.81 14.10 -23.38
CA ASN A 12 32.75 14.86 -22.15
C ASN A 12 31.54 15.82 -22.19
N PRO A 13 30.50 15.59 -21.41
CA PRO A 13 30.39 14.55 -20.37
C PRO A 13 30.29 13.12 -20.92
N ILE A 14 30.60 12.13 -20.07
CA ILE A 14 30.39 10.71 -20.35
C ILE A 14 28.91 10.39 -20.19
N TYR A 15 28.29 9.87 -21.25
CA TYR A 15 26.86 9.53 -21.22
C TYR A 15 26.59 8.10 -20.78
N PHE A 16 25.36 7.82 -20.32
CA PHE A 16 24.95 6.47 -19.95
C PHE A 16 25.11 5.51 -21.15
N GLY A 17 25.60 4.30 -20.89
CA GLY A 17 25.94 3.33 -21.95
C GLY A 17 27.32 3.50 -22.57
N GLN A 18 28.01 4.61 -22.32
CA GLN A 18 29.39 4.81 -22.79
C GLN A 18 30.40 4.22 -21.79
N GLY A 19 31.39 3.50 -22.29
CA GLY A 19 32.37 2.76 -21.47
C GLY A 19 33.31 3.64 -20.65
N GLY A 20 33.54 4.88 -21.06
CA GLY A 20 34.47 5.80 -20.40
C GLY A 20 34.79 7.02 -21.23
N VAL A 21 35.80 7.76 -20.81
CA VAL A 21 36.35 8.92 -21.53
C VAL A 21 37.75 8.59 -22.06
N VAL A 22 38.06 9.04 -23.23
CA VAL A 22 39.43 9.02 -23.79
C VAL A 22 40.09 10.36 -23.50
N ILE A 23 41.17 10.34 -22.74
CA ILE A 23 42.04 11.48 -22.49
C ILE A 23 43.12 11.47 -23.55
N SER A 24 43.20 12.52 -24.39
CA SER A 24 44.21 12.69 -25.40
C SER A 24 45.04 13.94 -25.11
N TRP A 25 46.32 13.88 -25.43
CA TRP A 25 47.26 15.00 -25.17
C TRP A 25 48.32 15.14 -26.24
N GLN A 26 48.89 16.33 -26.28
CA GLN A 26 50.05 16.68 -27.09
C GLN A 26 50.90 17.73 -26.36
N THR A 27 52.23 17.57 -26.38
CA THR A 27 53.19 18.56 -25.85
C THR A 27 54.42 18.66 -26.74
N ASN A 28 55.09 19.78 -26.71
CA ASN A 28 56.37 19.99 -27.37
C ASN A 28 57.57 19.65 -26.46
N ASP A 29 57.37 19.20 -25.22
CA ASP A 29 58.43 18.79 -24.33
C ASP A 29 59.19 17.57 -24.88
N PRO A 30 60.53 17.68 -25.08
CA PRO A 30 61.37 16.58 -25.59
C PRO A 30 61.31 15.33 -24.70
N ALA A 31 61.16 15.50 -23.37
CA ALA A 31 61.07 14.42 -22.38
C ALA A 31 59.69 13.72 -22.33
N GLY A 32 58.69 14.29 -23.03
CA GLY A 32 57.32 13.72 -23.08
C GLY A 32 56.33 14.38 -22.12
N ALA A 33 55.25 13.69 -21.83
CA ALA A 33 54.13 14.15 -21.03
C ALA A 33 53.94 13.32 -19.77
N GLU A 34 53.46 13.99 -18.74
CA GLU A 34 52.92 13.37 -17.53
C GLU A 34 51.47 13.82 -17.35
N ILE A 35 50.56 12.86 -17.16
CA ILE A 35 49.14 13.13 -16.92
C ILE A 35 48.81 12.74 -15.50
N ARG A 36 48.24 13.68 -14.75
CA ARG A 36 47.74 13.45 -13.38
C ARG A 36 46.27 13.76 -13.30
N VAL A 37 45.56 13.13 -12.35
CA VAL A 37 44.17 13.36 -12.09
C VAL A 37 43.94 13.83 -10.66
N LEU A 38 43.04 14.80 -10.49
CA LEU A 38 42.56 15.29 -9.22
C LEU A 38 41.09 14.95 -9.11
N PRO A 39 40.69 13.90 -8.34
CA PRO A 39 39.29 13.53 -8.14
C PRO A 39 38.68 14.37 -7.00
N GLY A 40 38.02 15.48 -7.34
CA GLY A 40 37.35 16.37 -6.37
C GLY A 40 38.32 17.01 -5.38
N THR A 41 38.19 16.64 -4.08
CA THR A 41 39.02 17.15 -2.98
C THR A 41 40.20 16.24 -2.61
N GLU A 42 40.40 15.13 -3.31
CA GLU A 42 41.48 14.19 -3.05
C GLU A 42 42.82 14.71 -3.56
N GLN A 43 43.93 14.08 -3.12
CA GLN A 43 45.25 14.40 -3.62
C GLN A 43 45.43 13.98 -5.10
N GLU A 44 46.18 14.76 -5.81
CA GLU A 44 46.52 14.50 -7.19
C GLU A 44 47.27 13.17 -7.35
N LYS A 45 46.84 12.34 -8.31
CA LYS A 45 47.40 11.01 -8.58
C LYS A 45 47.93 10.93 -9.99
N LEU A 46 49.13 10.35 -10.15
CA LEU A 46 49.70 10.08 -11.47
C LEU A 46 48.85 9.03 -12.21
N VAL A 47 48.43 9.37 -13.42
CA VAL A 47 47.65 8.47 -14.29
C VAL A 47 48.59 7.79 -15.31
N THR A 48 49.46 8.54 -15.96
CA THR A 48 50.41 7.99 -16.92
C THR A 48 51.59 8.94 -17.15
N ARG A 49 52.75 8.36 -17.54
CA ARG A 49 53.88 9.03 -18.17
C ARG A 49 54.06 8.45 -19.56
N LYS A 50 53.97 9.25 -20.58
CA LYS A 50 53.98 8.78 -21.97
C LYS A 50 54.73 9.76 -22.90
N ARG A 51 54.74 9.40 -24.16
CA ARG A 51 55.35 10.18 -25.28
C ARG A 51 54.71 11.58 -25.39
N LYS A 52 55.28 12.43 -26.24
CA LYS A 52 54.82 13.81 -26.51
C LYS A 52 53.34 13.91 -26.85
N SER A 53 52.78 12.87 -27.47
CA SER A 53 51.35 12.74 -27.74
C SER A 53 50.87 11.33 -27.42
N GLY A 54 49.59 11.20 -27.06
CA GLY A 54 48.99 9.90 -26.78
C GLY A 54 47.52 9.99 -26.43
N GLN A 55 46.98 8.82 -26.18
CA GLN A 55 45.60 8.63 -25.71
C GLN A 55 45.59 7.61 -24.59
N LEU A 56 44.63 7.78 -23.64
CA LEU A 56 44.39 6.90 -22.54
C LEU A 56 42.88 6.77 -22.34
N GLU A 57 42.40 5.55 -22.39
CA GLU A 57 41.02 5.25 -22.04
C GLU A 57 40.87 5.22 -20.51
N VAL A 58 39.81 5.89 -20.01
CA VAL A 58 39.51 6.04 -18.57
C VAL A 58 38.13 5.52 -18.32
N PRO A 59 37.93 4.18 -18.14
CA PRO A 59 36.64 3.57 -17.93
C PRO A 59 36.14 3.67 -16.46
N TRP A 60 37.02 4.02 -15.52
CA TRP A 60 36.76 4.02 -14.09
C TRP A 60 36.05 5.28 -13.58
N ILE A 61 35.72 6.25 -14.41
CA ILE A 61 34.81 7.36 -14.03
C ILE A 61 33.39 6.84 -14.06
N THR A 62 32.93 6.37 -12.90
CA THR A 62 31.62 5.73 -12.76
C THR A 62 30.60 6.58 -12.00
N ASP A 63 31.06 7.70 -11.40
CA ASP A 63 30.22 8.61 -10.61
C ASP A 63 30.16 10.02 -11.23
N SER A 64 29.35 10.89 -10.64
CA SER A 64 29.12 12.26 -11.10
C SER A 64 30.14 13.28 -10.61
N ARG A 65 31.18 12.84 -9.87
CA ARG A 65 32.27 13.76 -9.44
C ARG A 65 33.00 14.33 -10.65
N VAL A 66 33.50 15.52 -10.49
CA VAL A 66 34.36 16.16 -11.52
C VAL A 66 35.81 15.72 -11.31
N TYR A 67 36.35 15.10 -12.31
CA TYR A 67 37.74 14.67 -12.36
C TYR A 67 38.52 15.66 -13.22
N GLU A 68 39.51 16.36 -12.65
CA GLU A 68 40.37 17.28 -13.38
C GLU A 68 41.65 16.56 -13.76
N PHE A 69 41.88 16.40 -15.08
CA PHE A 69 43.11 15.87 -15.62
C PHE A 69 44.04 17.04 -15.96
N ARG A 70 45.29 16.93 -15.53
CA ARG A 70 46.33 17.94 -15.71
C ARG A 70 47.47 17.38 -16.56
N LEU A 71 47.90 18.15 -17.53
CA LEU A 71 49.06 17.85 -18.37
C LEU A 71 50.26 18.59 -17.83
N TYR A 72 51.34 17.87 -17.66
CA TYR A 72 52.66 18.40 -17.32
C TYR A 72 53.68 17.99 -18.38
N GLY A 73 54.68 18.81 -18.61
CA GLY A 73 55.89 18.38 -19.34
C GLY A 73 56.74 17.49 -18.43
N ALA A 74 57.25 16.38 -18.92
CA ALA A 74 58.06 15.47 -18.12
C ALA A 74 59.38 16.10 -17.63
N SER A 75 59.88 17.12 -18.30
CA SER A 75 61.05 17.91 -17.89
C SER A 75 60.69 19.02 -16.84
N ARG A 76 59.40 19.33 -16.67
CA ARG A 76 58.90 20.34 -15.73
C ARG A 76 57.65 19.86 -15.03
N PRO A 77 57.73 18.86 -14.14
CA PRO A 77 56.59 18.20 -13.48
C PRO A 77 55.90 19.07 -12.41
N ASP A 78 56.40 20.28 -12.17
CA ASP A 78 55.88 21.31 -11.27
C ASP A 78 54.97 22.34 -11.96
N VAL A 79 54.94 22.35 -13.33
CA VAL A 79 54.18 23.33 -14.11
C VAL A 79 53.06 22.65 -14.91
N VAL A 80 51.83 23.03 -14.61
CA VAL A 80 50.64 22.59 -15.35
C VAL A 80 50.65 23.29 -16.73
N LEU A 81 50.74 22.52 -17.80
CA LEU A 81 50.70 23.04 -19.19
C LEU A 81 49.28 23.28 -19.66
N ASP A 82 48.34 22.37 -19.30
CA ASP A 82 46.94 22.49 -19.66
C ASP A 82 46.12 21.55 -18.74
N ARG A 83 44.80 21.76 -18.70
CA ARG A 83 43.87 20.96 -17.89
C ARG A 83 42.56 20.74 -18.60
N VAL A 84 41.91 19.59 -18.33
CA VAL A 84 40.57 19.26 -18.77
C VAL A 84 39.80 18.61 -17.66
N LYS A 85 38.53 18.96 -17.55
CA LYS A 85 37.61 18.32 -16.59
C LYS A 85 36.79 17.29 -17.33
N ALA A 86 36.63 16.11 -16.72
CA ALA A 86 35.71 15.08 -17.17
C ALA A 86 34.73 14.70 -16.05
N ARG A 87 33.52 14.44 -16.42
CA ARG A 87 32.44 13.95 -15.48
C ARG A 87 31.48 13.05 -16.24
N ARG A 88 30.82 12.19 -15.50
CA ARG A 88 29.64 11.50 -16.00
C ARG A 88 28.40 12.43 -15.88
N ALA A 89 27.64 12.58 -16.96
CA ALA A 89 26.48 13.48 -16.97
C ALA A 89 25.29 12.83 -16.26
N ILE A 90 24.67 13.58 -15.34
CA ILE A 90 23.43 13.15 -14.68
C ILE A 90 22.24 13.32 -15.64
N GLU A 91 22.26 14.35 -16.48
CA GLU A 91 21.15 14.64 -17.43
C GLU A 91 20.97 13.58 -18.52
N SER A 92 22.04 12.89 -18.89
CA SER A 92 21.96 11.83 -19.90
C SER A 92 21.39 10.51 -19.37
N ALA A 93 21.36 10.32 -18.03
CA ALA A 93 20.58 9.24 -17.45
C ALA A 93 19.06 9.42 -17.70
N SER A 94 18.59 10.66 -17.81
CA SER A 94 17.18 10.94 -18.14
C SER A 94 16.85 10.50 -19.58
N VAL A 95 17.66 10.87 -20.56
CA VAL A 95 17.43 10.48 -21.97
C VAL A 95 17.55 8.97 -22.15
N ALA A 96 18.52 8.33 -21.49
CA ALA A 96 18.68 6.88 -21.55
C ALA A 96 17.53 6.15 -20.82
N LEU A 97 17.00 6.71 -19.73
CA LEU A 97 15.83 6.16 -19.04
C LEU A 97 14.56 6.31 -19.88
N ASP A 98 14.40 7.43 -20.59
CA ASP A 98 13.27 7.61 -21.51
C ASP A 98 13.38 6.62 -22.69
N GLN A 99 14.58 6.39 -23.23
CA GLN A 99 14.81 5.35 -24.25
C GLN A 99 14.54 3.95 -23.73
N ILE A 100 14.99 3.61 -22.51
CA ILE A 100 14.70 2.32 -21.87
C ILE A 100 13.18 2.17 -21.64
N ALA A 101 12.50 3.22 -21.21
CA ALA A 101 11.05 3.21 -21.04
C ALA A 101 10.33 2.97 -22.39
N ASP A 102 10.80 3.60 -23.47
CA ASP A 102 10.27 3.38 -24.80
C ASP A 102 10.51 1.95 -25.29
N GLU A 103 11.70 1.39 -25.08
CA GLU A 103 12.02 0.00 -25.43
C GLU A 103 11.20 -1.00 -24.62
N VAL A 104 10.93 -0.72 -23.34
CA VAL A 104 10.01 -1.52 -22.51
C VAL A 104 8.58 -1.44 -23.04
N ASN A 105 8.08 -0.23 -23.36
CA ASN A 105 6.74 -0.01 -23.88
C ASN A 105 6.53 -0.67 -25.25
N HIS A 106 7.57 -0.80 -26.05
CA HIS A 106 7.55 -1.51 -27.35
C HIS A 106 7.80 -3.03 -27.22
N GLY A 107 8.02 -3.54 -26.00
CA GLY A 107 8.25 -4.96 -25.74
C GLY A 107 9.65 -5.47 -26.12
N ASN A 108 10.60 -4.56 -26.39
CA ASN A 108 11.96 -4.92 -26.78
C ASN A 108 12.86 -5.28 -25.58
N ILE A 109 12.48 -4.82 -24.37
CA ILE A 109 13.15 -5.18 -23.10
C ILE A 109 12.18 -6.01 -22.27
N GLY A 110 12.58 -7.24 -21.92
CA GLY A 110 11.78 -8.13 -21.10
C GLY A 110 11.77 -7.73 -19.61
N THR A 111 10.75 -8.17 -18.88
CA THR A 111 10.61 -7.93 -17.43
C THR A 111 11.82 -8.38 -16.62
N ALA A 112 12.47 -9.49 -17.00
CA ALA A 112 13.66 -10.00 -16.31
C ALA A 112 14.90 -9.08 -16.47
N GLU A 113 15.04 -8.42 -17.62
CA GLU A 113 16.14 -7.48 -17.88
C GLU A 113 15.91 -6.16 -17.15
N LEU A 114 14.66 -5.69 -17.14
CA LEU A 114 14.24 -4.52 -16.38
C LEU A 114 14.44 -4.75 -14.87
N SER A 115 14.07 -5.91 -14.35
CA SER A 115 14.28 -6.28 -12.93
C SER A 115 15.76 -6.20 -12.56
N ARG A 116 16.64 -6.81 -13.35
CA ARG A 116 18.10 -6.74 -13.13
C ARG A 116 18.64 -5.31 -13.13
N PHE A 117 18.13 -4.45 -14.00
CA PHE A 117 18.50 -3.04 -14.03
C PHE A 117 18.06 -2.33 -12.74
N VAL A 118 16.80 -2.52 -12.33
CA VAL A 118 16.24 -1.95 -11.10
C VAL A 118 17.03 -2.41 -9.87
N GLU A 119 17.32 -3.69 -9.75
CA GLU A 119 18.12 -4.28 -8.68
C GLU A 119 19.52 -3.68 -8.57
N ALA A 120 20.13 -3.35 -9.71
CA ALA A 120 21.46 -2.74 -9.74
C ALA A 120 21.44 -1.25 -9.37
N VAL A 121 20.38 -0.52 -9.68
CA VAL A 121 20.29 0.94 -9.58
C VAL A 121 19.66 1.40 -8.27
N ILE A 122 18.55 0.79 -7.84
CA ILE A 122 17.78 1.22 -6.67
C ILE A 122 18.62 1.28 -5.38
N PRO A 123 19.46 0.28 -5.02
CA PRO A 123 20.26 0.37 -3.81
C PRO A 123 21.20 1.56 -3.77
N ARG A 124 21.66 2.03 -4.93
CA ARG A 124 22.53 3.22 -5.05
C ARG A 124 21.75 4.53 -4.86
N CYS A 125 20.45 4.52 -5.13
CA CYS A 125 19.57 5.66 -4.94
C CYS A 125 19.12 5.84 -3.48
N LEU A 126 19.22 4.82 -2.62
CA LEU A 126 18.79 4.84 -1.23
C LEU A 126 19.81 5.49 -0.26
N ASN A 127 20.72 6.33 -0.76
CA ASN A 127 21.76 7.02 0.01
C ASN A 127 21.34 8.45 0.40
N ALA A 128 22.29 9.38 0.50
CA ALA A 128 22.11 10.74 1.02
C ALA A 128 21.03 11.60 0.31
N THR A 129 20.68 11.28 -0.95
CA THR A 129 19.63 11.96 -1.72
C THR A 129 18.25 11.28 -1.61
N PHE A 130 18.14 10.26 -0.77
CA PHE A 130 16.94 9.44 -0.66
C PHE A 130 15.64 10.23 -0.40
N PRO A 131 15.57 11.22 0.52
CA PRO A 131 14.33 11.96 0.75
C PRO A 131 13.84 12.75 -0.49
N GLU A 132 14.74 13.27 -1.32
CA GLU A 132 14.38 13.98 -2.54
C GLU A 132 13.87 13.02 -3.62
N LEU A 133 14.55 11.89 -3.78
CA LEU A 133 14.13 10.84 -4.71
C LEU A 133 12.79 10.22 -4.29
N PHE A 134 12.60 9.96 -2.99
CA PHE A 134 11.35 9.44 -2.46
C PHE A 134 10.17 10.34 -2.86
N ARG A 135 10.26 11.67 -2.63
CA ARG A 135 9.22 12.63 -3.01
C ARG A 135 9.01 12.72 -4.52
N ARG A 136 10.07 12.52 -5.31
CA ARG A 136 9.99 12.48 -6.78
C ARG A 136 9.23 11.25 -7.27
N TRP A 137 9.47 10.09 -6.66
CA TRP A 137 8.76 8.84 -6.96
C TRP A 137 7.30 8.89 -6.51
N GLU A 138 7.05 9.42 -5.31
CA GLU A 138 5.70 9.65 -4.79
C GLU A 138 4.83 10.46 -5.76
N ARG A 139 5.36 11.55 -6.35
CA ARG A 139 4.65 12.31 -7.39
C ARG A 139 4.37 11.52 -8.68
N ARG A 140 5.00 10.39 -8.87
CA ARG A 140 4.78 9.45 -9.98
C ARG A 140 3.90 8.26 -9.60
N GLY A 141 3.37 8.24 -8.38
CA GLY A 141 2.41 7.26 -7.90
C GLY A 141 3.01 6.00 -7.28
N PHE A 142 4.31 5.98 -6.91
CA PHE A 142 4.91 4.82 -6.25
C PHE A 142 5.95 5.23 -5.19
N HIS A 143 6.15 4.33 -4.22
CA HIS A 143 7.19 4.46 -3.21
C HIS A 143 8.23 3.34 -3.35
N VAL A 144 9.51 3.67 -3.13
CA VAL A 144 10.58 2.71 -2.97
C VAL A 144 11.17 2.91 -1.57
N THR A 145 11.12 1.88 -0.75
CA THR A 145 11.63 1.91 0.63
C THR A 145 12.59 0.76 0.87
N PRO A 146 13.63 0.95 1.71
CA PRO A 146 14.50 -0.16 2.06
C PRO A 146 13.77 -1.19 2.93
N VAL A 147 14.12 -2.46 2.78
CA VAL A 147 13.65 -3.51 3.69
C VAL A 147 14.45 -3.42 4.98
N ASN A 148 13.79 -3.07 6.08
CA ASN A 148 14.35 -3.09 7.44
C ASN A 148 13.23 -3.05 8.49
N PHE A 149 13.58 -3.30 9.75
CA PHE A 149 12.60 -3.43 10.84
C PHE A 149 11.89 -2.12 11.25
N TYR A 150 12.30 -0.97 10.72
CA TYR A 150 11.58 0.31 10.92
C TYR A 150 10.48 0.55 9.88
N GLN A 151 10.41 -0.28 8.83
CA GLN A 151 9.40 -0.14 7.80
C GLN A 151 8.13 -0.93 8.16
N PRO A 152 6.94 -0.41 7.84
CA PRO A 152 5.69 -1.11 8.14
C PRO A 152 5.46 -2.38 7.30
N ILE A 153 6.10 -2.48 6.13
CA ILE A 153 6.03 -3.67 5.28
C ILE A 153 6.97 -4.73 5.85
N PRO A 154 6.48 -5.93 6.20
CA PRO A 154 7.31 -6.98 6.76
C PRO A 154 8.29 -7.53 5.72
N GLU A 155 9.40 -8.09 6.20
CA GLU A 155 10.28 -8.90 5.36
C GLU A 155 9.65 -10.27 5.15
N THR A 156 8.85 -10.42 4.10
CA THR A 156 7.99 -11.59 3.86
C THR A 156 8.74 -12.92 3.86
N ARG A 157 9.99 -12.96 3.36
CA ARG A 157 10.84 -14.15 3.37
C ARG A 157 11.21 -14.66 4.78
N LEU A 158 11.04 -13.83 5.82
CA LEU A 158 11.32 -14.19 7.21
C LEU A 158 10.06 -14.58 7.98
N LEU A 159 8.87 -14.47 7.38
CA LEU A 159 7.63 -14.88 8.01
C LEU A 159 7.59 -16.41 8.09
N PRO A 160 7.48 -16.99 9.31
CA PRO A 160 7.45 -18.43 9.46
C PRO A 160 6.12 -19.01 9.01
N GLU A 161 6.10 -20.16 8.35
CA GLU A 161 4.87 -20.85 7.94
C GLU A 161 3.93 -21.15 9.11
N THR A 162 4.46 -21.29 10.32
CA THR A 162 3.66 -21.48 11.55
C THR A 162 2.79 -20.29 11.91
N LEU A 163 3.09 -19.09 11.36
CA LEU A 163 2.29 -17.89 11.60
C LEU A 163 0.83 -18.09 11.17
N TRP A 164 0.62 -18.71 10.02
CA TRP A 164 -0.70 -18.85 9.39
C TRP A 164 -1.67 -19.79 10.14
N ASN A 165 -1.13 -20.62 11.04
CA ASN A 165 -1.91 -21.50 11.90
C ASN A 165 -1.90 -21.08 13.37
N ARG A 166 -1.25 -19.96 13.68
CA ARG A 166 -1.17 -19.47 15.05
C ARG A 166 -2.47 -18.75 15.42
N LEU A 167 -3.08 -19.18 16.51
CA LEU A 167 -4.24 -18.53 17.11
C LEU A 167 -3.80 -17.45 18.10
N SER A 168 -4.41 -16.29 18.00
CA SER A 168 -4.36 -15.29 19.08
C SER A 168 -5.21 -15.76 20.25
N GLU A 169 -4.73 -15.61 21.47
CA GLU A 169 -5.53 -15.87 22.68
C GLU A 169 -6.61 -14.82 22.90
N LEU A 170 -6.65 -13.75 22.11
CA LEU A 170 -7.55 -12.59 22.25
C LEU A 170 -7.64 -12.08 23.69
N HIS A 171 -6.50 -12.01 24.36
CA HIS A 171 -6.40 -11.74 25.80
C HIS A 171 -7.10 -10.42 26.16
N GLY A 172 -7.98 -10.47 27.15
CA GLY A 172 -8.78 -9.32 27.58
C GLY A 172 -9.94 -8.96 26.66
N ILE A 173 -10.30 -9.81 25.69
CA ILE A 173 -11.48 -9.66 24.83
C ILE A 173 -12.47 -10.78 25.14
N ASP A 174 -13.68 -10.40 25.54
CA ASP A 174 -14.81 -11.32 25.64
C ASP A 174 -15.44 -11.48 24.26
N MET A 175 -15.28 -12.65 23.63
CA MET A 175 -15.88 -12.94 22.33
C MET A 175 -17.40 -13.17 22.43
N ASN A 176 -17.96 -13.25 23.65
CA ASN A 176 -19.39 -13.26 23.90
C ASN A 176 -20.15 -14.39 23.15
N ASP A 177 -19.64 -15.61 23.23
CA ASP A 177 -20.12 -16.78 22.49
C ASP A 177 -21.66 -16.98 22.64
N ALA A 178 -22.20 -16.72 23.81
CA ALA A 178 -23.62 -16.88 24.04
C ALA A 178 -24.49 -15.97 23.17
N VAL A 179 -24.08 -14.71 22.99
CA VAL A 179 -24.79 -13.74 22.13
C VAL A 179 -24.59 -14.10 20.65
N GLN A 180 -23.37 -14.45 20.25
CA GLN A 180 -23.08 -14.86 18.89
C GLN A 180 -23.91 -16.07 18.46
N LEU A 181 -23.99 -17.07 19.33
CA LEU A 181 -24.75 -18.30 19.06
C LEU A 181 -26.28 -18.07 19.13
N ASP A 182 -26.77 -17.17 20.00
CA ASP A 182 -28.19 -16.79 19.99
C ASP A 182 -28.57 -16.10 18.67
N LEU A 183 -27.78 -15.15 18.21
CA LEU A 183 -27.98 -14.52 16.90
C LEU A 183 -28.02 -15.56 15.80
N LEU A 184 -27.02 -16.44 15.76
CA LEU A 184 -26.86 -17.43 14.70
C LEU A 184 -27.97 -18.50 14.72
N ARG A 185 -28.30 -19.07 15.89
CA ARG A 185 -29.23 -20.21 16.03
C ARG A 185 -30.69 -19.78 16.11
N ASN A 186 -30.99 -18.63 16.70
CA ASN A 186 -32.35 -18.27 17.05
C ASN A 186 -32.87 -17.01 16.33
N GLN A 187 -32.01 -16.03 16.05
CA GLN A 187 -32.48 -14.77 15.49
C GLN A 187 -32.41 -14.76 13.96
N PHE A 188 -31.30 -15.17 13.36
CA PHE A 188 -31.09 -15.13 11.89
C PHE A 188 -31.99 -16.08 11.13
N PRO A 189 -32.30 -17.31 11.61
CA PRO A 189 -33.23 -18.20 10.94
C PRO A 189 -34.62 -17.61 10.71
N ARG A 190 -35.02 -16.60 11.48
CA ARG A 190 -36.31 -15.89 11.32
C ARG A 190 -36.41 -15.18 9.96
N PHE A 191 -35.29 -14.86 9.36
CA PHE A 191 -35.20 -14.20 8.06
C PHE A 191 -34.83 -15.16 6.90
N ARG A 192 -34.86 -16.48 7.17
CA ARG A 192 -34.44 -17.50 6.19
C ARG A 192 -35.15 -17.37 4.86
N HIS A 193 -36.49 -17.19 4.89
CA HIS A 193 -37.31 -17.02 3.71
C HIS A 193 -36.99 -15.76 2.88
N GLU A 194 -36.25 -14.82 3.44
CA GLU A 194 -35.80 -13.61 2.77
C GLU A 194 -34.40 -13.83 2.16
N TYR A 195 -33.43 -14.23 2.99
CA TYR A 195 -32.04 -14.35 2.51
C TYR A 195 -31.81 -15.54 1.57
N GLU A 196 -32.62 -16.58 1.60
CA GLU A 196 -32.56 -17.68 0.61
C GLU A 196 -33.03 -17.25 -0.80
N GLN A 197 -33.65 -16.09 -0.95
CA GLN A 197 -33.99 -15.51 -2.23
C GLN A 197 -32.88 -14.63 -2.82
N ILE A 198 -31.83 -14.33 -2.05
CA ILE A 198 -30.68 -13.60 -2.53
C ILE A 198 -29.91 -14.48 -3.52
N PRO A 199 -29.69 -14.02 -4.76
CA PRO A 199 -28.99 -14.82 -5.75
C PRO A 199 -27.58 -15.22 -5.27
N VAL A 200 -27.22 -16.49 -5.46
CA VAL A 200 -25.85 -16.93 -5.24
C VAL A 200 -24.96 -16.44 -6.38
N GLU A 201 -25.37 -16.64 -7.63
CA GLU A 201 -24.63 -16.27 -8.82
C GLU A 201 -25.14 -14.95 -9.44
N PRO A 202 -24.31 -14.25 -10.25
CA PRO A 202 -24.72 -13.05 -10.96
C PRO A 202 -25.97 -13.27 -11.82
N THR A 203 -26.97 -12.39 -11.68
CA THR A 203 -28.24 -12.50 -12.43
C THR A 203 -28.18 -11.83 -13.79
N GLY A 204 -27.14 -11.04 -14.08
CA GLY A 204 -27.05 -10.18 -15.26
C GLY A 204 -27.82 -8.85 -15.14
N GLU A 205 -28.55 -8.63 -14.04
CA GLU A 205 -29.22 -7.35 -13.75
C GLU A 205 -28.22 -6.37 -13.14
N PRO A 206 -27.98 -5.19 -13.76
CA PRO A 206 -27.07 -4.21 -13.21
C PRO A 206 -27.49 -3.76 -11.81
N GLY A 207 -26.53 -3.71 -10.85
CA GLY A 207 -26.78 -3.25 -9.49
C GLY A 207 -27.54 -4.23 -8.60
N ARG A 208 -27.81 -5.46 -9.04
CA ARG A 208 -28.38 -6.50 -8.19
C ARG A 208 -27.28 -7.24 -7.44
N PHE A 209 -27.47 -7.42 -6.14
CA PHE A 209 -26.54 -8.16 -5.29
C PHE A 209 -26.58 -9.68 -5.61
N HIS A 210 -25.44 -10.34 -5.46
CA HIS A 210 -25.29 -11.80 -5.49
C HIS A 210 -24.20 -12.23 -4.51
N CYS A 211 -24.34 -13.42 -3.88
CA CYS A 211 -23.45 -13.86 -2.81
C CYS A 211 -22.06 -14.30 -3.30
N ASN A 212 -21.95 -14.83 -4.51
CA ASN A 212 -20.69 -15.29 -5.08
C ASN A 212 -19.97 -14.12 -5.78
N ASN A 213 -19.35 -13.26 -4.98
CA ASN A 213 -18.55 -12.14 -5.45
C ASN A 213 -17.29 -12.01 -4.58
N ASP A 214 -16.23 -11.41 -5.14
CA ASP A 214 -14.93 -11.30 -4.48
C ASP A 214 -14.81 -10.06 -3.57
N LEU A 215 -15.85 -9.22 -3.48
CA LEU A 215 -15.81 -7.96 -2.73
C LEU A 215 -16.46 -8.11 -1.35
N PHE A 216 -17.76 -8.38 -1.33
CA PHE A 216 -18.52 -8.54 -0.08
C PHE A 216 -19.55 -9.66 -0.27
N GLY A 217 -19.13 -10.91 -0.12
CA GLY A 217 -19.96 -12.06 -0.46
C GLY A 217 -20.04 -13.12 0.62
N GLY A 218 -20.67 -14.25 0.28
CA GLY A 218 -20.79 -15.39 1.18
C GLY A 218 -21.49 -15.08 2.49
N ALA A 219 -20.98 -15.64 3.58
CA ALA A 219 -21.57 -15.48 4.90
C ALA A 219 -21.52 -14.03 5.41
N ASP A 220 -20.55 -13.21 4.98
CA ASP A 220 -20.49 -11.80 5.41
C ASP A 220 -21.71 -11.02 4.95
N ALA A 221 -22.12 -11.23 3.69
CA ALA A 221 -23.31 -10.60 3.15
C ALA A 221 -24.60 -11.07 3.83
N LEU A 222 -24.72 -12.38 4.06
CA LEU A 222 -25.90 -12.96 4.70
C LEU A 222 -26.04 -12.55 6.17
N VAL A 223 -24.91 -12.49 6.89
CA VAL A 223 -24.88 -11.98 8.27
C VAL A 223 -25.24 -10.49 8.27
N ALA A 224 -24.66 -9.67 7.38
CA ALA A 224 -24.99 -8.25 7.30
C ALA A 224 -26.48 -8.04 7.01
N TYR A 225 -27.05 -8.80 6.08
CA TYR A 225 -28.48 -8.79 5.84
C TYR A 225 -29.28 -9.08 7.13
N CYS A 226 -28.95 -10.18 7.82
CA CYS A 226 -29.65 -10.58 9.04
C CYS A 226 -29.46 -9.57 10.19
N MET A 227 -28.27 -8.98 10.35
CA MET A 227 -28.03 -7.93 11.34
C MET A 227 -28.92 -6.71 11.10
N ILE A 228 -28.98 -6.24 9.84
CA ILE A 228 -29.83 -5.09 9.47
C ILE A 228 -31.32 -5.43 9.66
N ARG A 229 -31.73 -6.65 9.35
CA ARG A 229 -33.13 -7.10 9.57
C ARG A 229 -33.47 -7.26 11.04
N HIS A 230 -32.54 -7.73 11.85
CA HIS A 230 -32.73 -7.97 13.29
C HIS A 230 -32.82 -6.65 14.07
N PHE A 231 -31.83 -5.76 13.86
CA PHE A 231 -31.75 -4.50 14.61
C PHE A 231 -32.63 -3.38 14.03
N GLN A 232 -33.04 -3.48 12.78
CA GLN A 232 -33.89 -2.50 12.09
C GLN A 232 -33.38 -1.05 12.26
N PRO A 233 -32.10 -0.76 11.92
CA PRO A 233 -31.53 0.55 12.10
C PRO A 233 -32.34 1.60 11.37
N ARG A 234 -32.52 2.77 11.97
CA ARG A 234 -33.08 3.95 11.32
C ARG A 234 -32.10 4.51 10.30
N LEU A 235 -30.80 4.42 10.62
CA LEU A 235 -29.71 4.93 9.81
C LEU A 235 -28.54 3.96 9.80
N ILE A 236 -28.02 3.73 8.60
CA ILE A 236 -26.71 3.09 8.38
C ILE A 236 -25.79 4.15 7.76
N ILE A 237 -24.63 4.39 8.35
CA ILE A 237 -23.54 5.14 7.72
C ILE A 237 -22.47 4.13 7.36
N GLU A 238 -22.19 4.01 6.07
CA GLU A 238 -21.22 3.09 5.51
C GLU A 238 -20.00 3.87 5.03
N VAL A 239 -18.82 3.48 5.51
CA VAL A 239 -17.51 4.02 5.15
C VAL A 239 -16.79 2.97 4.33
N GLY A 240 -16.46 3.32 3.07
CA GLY A 240 -16.03 2.34 2.07
C GLY A 240 -17.25 1.62 1.49
N SER A 241 -17.80 2.15 0.42
CA SER A 241 -19.09 1.70 -0.10
C SER A 241 -18.93 1.01 -1.45
N GLY A 242 -19.69 -0.08 -1.62
CA GLY A 242 -19.62 -0.89 -2.83
C GLY A 242 -20.70 -1.98 -2.86
N PHE A 243 -20.31 -3.23 -3.04
CA PHE A 243 -21.24 -4.36 -3.05
C PHE A 243 -21.97 -4.55 -1.71
N SER A 244 -21.32 -4.22 -0.60
CA SER A 244 -21.92 -4.16 0.73
C SER A 244 -23.14 -3.23 0.80
N SER A 245 -23.10 -2.10 0.09
CA SER A 245 -24.20 -1.15 -0.02
C SER A 245 -25.44 -1.76 -0.67
N LEU A 246 -25.26 -2.65 -1.66
CA LEU A 246 -26.38 -3.31 -2.36
C LEU A 246 -27.11 -4.29 -1.44
N ILE A 247 -26.40 -5.14 -0.69
CA ILE A 247 -27.03 -6.06 0.25
C ILE A 247 -27.66 -5.31 1.43
N ALA A 248 -27.05 -4.21 1.89
CA ALA A 248 -27.66 -3.34 2.88
C ALA A 248 -28.96 -2.74 2.34
N ALA A 249 -29.01 -2.29 1.09
CA ALA A 249 -30.21 -1.77 0.45
C ALA A 249 -31.34 -2.83 0.35
N GLU A 250 -31.01 -4.08 0.02
CA GLU A 250 -31.99 -5.17 0.01
C GLU A 250 -32.58 -5.43 1.41
N ALA A 251 -31.75 -5.38 2.45
CA ALA A 251 -32.20 -5.55 3.82
C ALA A 251 -33.09 -4.39 4.30
N ILE A 252 -32.68 -3.14 4.07
CA ILE A 252 -33.47 -1.97 4.47
C ILE A 252 -34.77 -1.82 3.69
N ALA A 253 -34.87 -2.33 2.45
CA ALA A 253 -36.10 -2.37 1.68
C ALA A 253 -37.21 -3.19 2.39
N LYS A 254 -36.84 -4.13 3.24
CA LYS A 254 -37.77 -4.90 4.10
C LYS A 254 -38.06 -4.21 5.43
N ASN A 255 -37.30 -3.18 5.81
CA ASN A 255 -37.53 -2.38 6.99
C ASN A 255 -38.43 -1.17 6.66
N LYS A 256 -39.16 -0.65 7.65
CA LYS A 256 -40.13 0.43 7.39
C LYS A 256 -39.48 1.82 7.25
N ASN A 257 -38.41 2.09 7.99
CA ASN A 257 -37.86 3.44 8.16
C ASN A 257 -36.33 3.45 8.20
N SER A 258 -35.69 2.62 7.40
CA SER A 258 -34.23 2.56 7.33
C SER A 258 -33.70 3.39 6.16
N ALA A 259 -32.53 3.98 6.32
CA ALA A 259 -31.84 4.73 5.27
C ALA A 259 -30.33 4.44 5.33
N LEU A 260 -29.69 4.47 4.16
CA LEU A 260 -28.25 4.28 3.98
C LEU A 260 -27.61 5.60 3.54
N ILE A 261 -26.51 5.98 4.19
CA ILE A 261 -25.58 7.02 3.75
C ILE A 261 -24.25 6.36 3.43
N CYS A 262 -23.75 6.54 2.22
CA CYS A 262 -22.47 6.02 1.75
C CYS A 262 -21.40 7.13 1.77
N ILE A 263 -20.22 6.80 2.29
CA ILE A 263 -19.02 7.65 2.29
C ILE A 263 -17.96 6.89 1.51
N GLU A 264 -17.64 7.35 0.29
CA GLU A 264 -16.72 6.67 -0.61
C GLU A 264 -15.99 7.72 -1.49
N PRO A 265 -14.66 7.85 -1.38
CA PRO A 265 -13.93 8.85 -2.17
C PRO A 265 -13.84 8.52 -3.67
N PHE A 266 -13.99 7.25 -4.04
CA PHE A 266 -13.85 6.76 -5.44
C PHE A 266 -15.02 5.86 -5.84
N PRO A 267 -16.27 6.35 -5.76
CA PRO A 267 -17.45 5.50 -5.92
C PRO A 267 -17.57 4.93 -7.33
N GLN A 268 -18.03 3.70 -7.39
CA GLN A 268 -18.43 3.06 -8.64
C GLN A 268 -19.67 3.73 -9.20
N ASP A 269 -19.89 3.60 -10.52
CA ASP A 269 -20.97 4.29 -11.23
C ASP A 269 -22.37 3.98 -10.70
N PHE A 270 -22.62 2.76 -10.23
CA PHE A 270 -23.94 2.40 -9.68
C PHE A 270 -24.24 3.15 -8.35
N LEU A 271 -23.23 3.48 -7.56
CA LEU A 271 -23.40 4.31 -6.37
C LEU A 271 -23.78 5.74 -6.74
N ARG A 272 -23.16 6.30 -7.79
CA ARG A 272 -23.50 7.65 -8.30
C ARG A 272 -24.89 7.70 -8.93
N GLN A 273 -25.30 6.64 -9.60
CA GLN A 273 -26.65 6.53 -10.16
C GLN A 273 -27.71 6.43 -9.05
N GLY A 274 -27.32 5.95 -7.87
CA GLY A 274 -28.21 5.73 -6.75
C GLY A 274 -29.10 4.47 -6.92
N PHE A 275 -29.64 4.02 -5.81
CA PHE A 275 -30.56 2.89 -5.76
C PHE A 275 -31.55 3.06 -4.60
N PRO A 276 -32.69 2.34 -4.59
CA PRO A 276 -33.66 2.43 -3.50
C PRO A 276 -33.02 2.14 -2.14
N GLY A 277 -33.23 3.04 -1.17
CA GLY A 277 -32.64 2.94 0.16
C GLY A 277 -31.37 3.80 0.34
N LEU A 278 -30.67 4.17 -0.71
CA LEU A 278 -29.56 5.12 -0.64
C LEU A 278 -30.11 6.54 -0.44
N ARG A 279 -29.81 7.12 0.71
CA ARG A 279 -30.23 8.48 1.06
C ARG A 279 -29.26 9.52 0.50
N SER A 280 -27.97 9.26 0.60
CA SER A 280 -26.92 10.13 0.05
C SER A 280 -25.61 9.41 -0.14
N LEU A 281 -24.85 9.84 -1.13
CA LEU A 281 -23.46 9.48 -1.38
C LEU A 281 -22.59 10.70 -1.09
N ILE A 282 -21.53 10.53 -0.29
CA ILE A 282 -20.54 11.55 0.06
C ILE A 282 -19.22 11.15 -0.55
N GLU A 283 -18.84 11.80 -1.67
CA GLU A 283 -17.59 11.52 -2.38
C GLU A 283 -16.41 12.24 -1.69
N LYS A 284 -16.06 11.77 -0.49
CA LYS A 284 -14.95 12.28 0.32
C LYS A 284 -14.30 11.15 1.08
N LYS A 285 -13.06 11.36 1.47
CA LYS A 285 -12.41 10.51 2.48
C LYS A 285 -13.06 10.74 3.83
N VAL A 286 -13.20 9.69 4.62
CA VAL A 286 -13.89 9.78 5.92
C VAL A 286 -13.19 10.73 6.89
N GLU A 287 -11.87 10.80 6.85
CA GLU A 287 -11.07 11.73 7.67
C GLU A 287 -11.21 13.21 7.28
N GLU A 288 -11.93 13.52 6.21
CA GLU A 288 -12.30 14.87 5.80
C GLU A 288 -13.71 15.28 6.27
N ILE A 289 -14.42 14.39 6.95
CA ILE A 289 -15.79 14.61 7.44
C ILE A 289 -15.72 14.94 8.93
N ASP A 290 -16.42 15.98 9.35
CA ASP A 290 -16.48 16.37 10.74
C ASP A 290 -17.09 15.26 11.61
N LEU A 291 -16.53 15.03 12.79
CA LEU A 291 -17.03 14.06 13.76
C LEU A 291 -18.52 14.29 14.15
N GLU A 292 -18.95 15.57 14.17
CA GLU A 292 -20.33 15.93 14.43
C GLU A 292 -21.32 15.30 13.45
N PHE A 293 -20.90 15.07 12.19
CA PHE A 293 -21.72 14.36 11.21
C PHE A 293 -22.20 12.99 11.72
N PHE A 294 -21.36 12.28 12.45
CA PHE A 294 -21.67 10.95 12.97
C PHE A 294 -22.54 11.00 14.26
N SER A 295 -22.73 12.18 14.84
CA SER A 295 -23.60 12.37 16.00
C SER A 295 -25.07 12.04 15.71
N GLN A 296 -25.46 11.95 14.44
CA GLN A 296 -26.80 11.52 14.01
C GLN A 296 -27.06 10.01 14.25
N LEU A 297 -26.02 9.20 14.45
CA LEU A 297 -26.17 7.80 14.87
C LEU A 297 -26.68 7.72 16.30
N SER A 298 -27.63 6.81 16.52
CA SER A 298 -28.32 6.59 17.81
C SER A 298 -28.37 5.10 18.11
N CYS A 299 -28.87 4.72 19.28
CA CYS A 299 -29.06 3.33 19.69
C CYS A 299 -29.76 2.53 18.57
N GLY A 300 -29.17 1.40 18.18
CA GLY A 300 -29.65 0.53 17.10
C GLY A 300 -29.25 0.95 15.70
N ASP A 301 -28.75 2.17 15.49
CA ASP A 301 -28.17 2.57 14.19
C ASP A 301 -26.81 1.88 13.96
N ILE A 302 -26.38 1.80 12.70
CA ILE A 302 -25.18 1.07 12.32
C ILE A 302 -24.13 2.03 11.72
N LEU A 303 -22.89 1.93 12.21
CA LEU A 303 -21.68 2.39 11.55
C LEU A 303 -21.02 1.17 10.88
N PHE A 304 -20.98 1.17 9.56
CA PHE A 304 -20.40 0.09 8.79
C PHE A 304 -19.04 0.55 8.25
N ILE A 305 -17.96 -0.17 8.56
CA ILE A 305 -16.59 0.16 8.21
C ILE A 305 -16.02 -0.93 7.30
N ASP A 306 -15.67 -0.54 6.08
CA ASP A 306 -14.99 -1.36 5.08
C ASP A 306 -14.08 -0.43 4.27
N SER A 307 -13.00 0.06 4.89
CA SER A 307 -12.20 1.17 4.39
C SER A 307 -10.84 0.73 3.84
N SER A 308 -9.73 1.41 4.17
CA SER A 308 -8.42 1.05 3.60
C SER A 308 -7.69 -0.10 4.33
N HIS A 309 -8.20 -0.56 5.45
CA HIS A 309 -7.63 -1.58 6.34
C HIS A 309 -6.20 -1.31 6.82
N THR A 310 -5.69 -0.10 6.64
CA THR A 310 -4.30 0.23 6.91
C THR A 310 -4.14 1.34 7.95
N VAL A 311 -3.48 1.01 9.07
CA VAL A 311 -3.07 2.01 10.07
C VAL A 311 -1.94 2.85 9.51
N LYS A 312 -2.21 4.12 9.22
CA LYS A 312 -1.23 5.07 8.66
C LYS A 312 -1.46 6.48 9.20
N ILE A 313 -0.41 7.31 9.13
CA ILE A 313 -0.48 8.71 9.59
C ILE A 313 -1.63 9.44 8.87
N ARG A 314 -2.57 10.02 9.65
CA ARG A 314 -3.78 10.70 9.15
C ARG A 314 -4.64 9.84 8.22
N GLY A 315 -4.61 8.52 8.40
CA GLY A 315 -5.46 7.60 7.63
C GLY A 315 -6.85 7.47 8.24
N ASP A 316 -7.75 6.94 7.43
CA ASP A 316 -9.13 6.59 7.73
C ASP A 316 -9.26 5.66 8.94
N VAL A 317 -8.46 4.58 9.02
CA VAL A 317 -8.49 3.64 10.15
C VAL A 317 -8.17 4.34 11.46
N ASN A 318 -7.14 5.20 11.50
CA ASN A 318 -6.83 5.99 12.70
C ASN A 318 -7.96 6.94 13.08
N TYR A 319 -8.56 7.62 12.10
CA TYR A 319 -9.69 8.51 12.33
C TYR A 319 -10.89 7.76 12.90
N LEU A 320 -11.23 6.63 12.32
CA LEU A 320 -12.36 5.80 12.76
C LEU A 320 -12.14 5.26 14.17
N PHE A 321 -11.00 4.61 14.43
CA PHE A 321 -10.77 3.90 15.68
C PHE A 321 -10.40 4.81 16.86
N LEU A 322 -9.62 5.86 16.60
CA LEU A 322 -9.08 6.70 17.67
C LEU A 322 -9.95 7.93 17.95
N GLU A 323 -10.69 8.40 16.92
CA GLU A 323 -11.48 9.62 17.07
C GLU A 323 -12.99 9.34 17.06
N LEU A 324 -13.48 8.52 16.13
CA LEU A 324 -14.93 8.31 15.97
C LEU A 324 -15.50 7.28 16.95
N LEU A 325 -14.96 6.04 16.99
CA LEU A 325 -15.51 4.97 17.83
C LEU A 325 -15.66 5.37 19.30
N PRO A 326 -14.69 6.05 19.94
CA PRO A 326 -14.85 6.48 21.34
C PRO A 326 -15.99 7.48 21.58
N ARG A 327 -16.45 8.17 20.54
CA ARG A 327 -17.50 9.21 20.60
C ARG A 327 -18.87 8.72 20.19
N LEU A 328 -19.00 7.49 19.71
CA LEU A 328 -20.31 6.93 19.35
C LEU A 328 -21.24 6.93 20.57
N LYS A 329 -22.53 7.11 20.34
CA LYS A 329 -23.54 7.00 21.41
C LYS A 329 -23.72 5.55 21.85
N PRO A 330 -24.11 5.31 23.11
CA PRO A 330 -24.47 3.99 23.58
C PRO A 330 -25.52 3.34 22.67
N GLY A 331 -25.37 2.04 22.43
CA GLY A 331 -26.27 1.24 21.61
C GLY A 331 -26.01 1.31 20.10
N VAL A 332 -25.09 2.16 19.63
CA VAL A 332 -24.66 2.15 18.22
C VAL A 332 -23.92 0.86 17.92
N ILE A 333 -24.30 0.22 16.81
CA ILE A 333 -23.71 -1.01 16.30
C ILE A 333 -22.61 -0.65 15.32
N VAL A 334 -21.49 -1.35 15.38
CA VAL A 334 -20.34 -1.15 14.51
C VAL A 334 -20.01 -2.44 13.79
N HIS A 335 -19.89 -2.37 12.47
CA HIS A 335 -19.29 -3.42 11.64
C HIS A 335 -17.88 -3.01 11.27
N VAL A 336 -16.94 -3.95 11.30
CA VAL A 336 -15.59 -3.82 10.74
C VAL A 336 -15.34 -5.02 9.83
N HIS A 337 -14.99 -4.76 8.59
CA HIS A 337 -14.73 -5.81 7.60
C HIS A 337 -13.27 -6.27 7.64
N ASP A 338 -13.03 -7.44 7.08
CA ASP A 338 -11.71 -8.08 6.95
C ASP A 338 -10.95 -8.27 8.27
N ILE A 339 -11.69 -8.77 9.28
CA ILE A 339 -11.19 -9.15 10.60
C ILE A 339 -11.24 -10.68 10.74
N PHE A 340 -10.07 -11.29 10.91
CA PHE A 340 -9.89 -12.74 10.87
C PHE A 340 -9.62 -13.37 12.23
N PHE A 341 -10.04 -12.73 13.34
CA PHE A 341 -9.86 -13.32 14.68
C PHE A 341 -10.39 -14.76 14.75
N PRO A 342 -9.63 -15.68 15.40
CA PRO A 342 -8.38 -15.50 16.17
C PRO A 342 -7.10 -15.62 15.35
N PHE A 343 -7.18 -15.68 14.02
CA PHE A 343 -6.03 -15.79 13.12
C PHE A 343 -5.45 -14.42 12.72
N ASP A 344 -4.30 -14.46 12.10
CA ASP A 344 -3.75 -13.34 11.36
C ASP A 344 -4.45 -13.20 9.99
N TYR A 345 -4.07 -12.21 9.18
CA TYR A 345 -4.54 -12.08 7.82
C TYR A 345 -4.23 -13.34 6.99
N PRO A 346 -5.09 -13.71 6.01
CA PRO A 346 -4.86 -14.89 5.17
C PRO A 346 -3.48 -14.88 4.51
N ARG A 347 -2.85 -16.06 4.45
CA ARG A 347 -1.51 -16.23 3.89
C ARG A 347 -1.39 -15.71 2.46
N ASP A 348 -2.32 -16.08 1.62
CA ASP A 348 -2.40 -15.67 0.21
C ASP A 348 -2.50 -14.14 0.06
N TRP A 349 -3.25 -13.48 0.93
CA TRP A 349 -3.33 -12.02 0.95
C TRP A 349 -1.98 -11.36 1.24
N VAL A 350 -1.25 -11.90 2.22
CA VAL A 350 0.05 -11.35 2.62
C VAL A 350 1.16 -11.71 1.63
N MET A 351 1.21 -12.99 1.21
CA MET A 351 2.36 -13.51 0.45
C MET A 351 2.19 -13.37 -1.06
N ASP A 352 0.97 -13.50 -1.57
CA ASP A 352 0.70 -13.55 -3.00
C ASP A 352 0.09 -12.23 -3.50
N GLU A 353 -0.82 -11.61 -2.72
CA GLU A 353 -1.45 -10.34 -3.07
C GLU A 353 -0.75 -9.12 -2.47
N LEU A 354 0.20 -9.31 -1.56
CA LEU A 354 1.00 -8.26 -0.92
C LEU A 354 0.15 -7.23 -0.16
N ARG A 355 -0.94 -7.68 0.46
CA ARG A 355 -1.81 -6.87 1.32
C ARG A 355 -1.23 -6.83 2.73
N PHE A 356 -0.53 -5.76 3.06
CA PHE A 356 0.06 -5.56 4.40
C PHE A 356 -0.86 -4.73 5.28
N TRP A 357 -2.07 -5.21 5.49
CA TRP A 357 -3.09 -4.55 6.28
C TRP A 357 -2.80 -4.65 7.78
N SER A 358 -3.40 -3.78 8.56
CA SER A 358 -3.06 -3.65 9.98
C SER A 358 -4.24 -3.25 10.87
N GLU A 359 -5.44 -3.09 10.30
CA GLU A 359 -6.65 -2.65 11.00
C GLU A 359 -7.05 -3.61 12.11
N GLN A 360 -7.00 -4.94 11.87
CA GLN A 360 -7.37 -5.92 12.90
C GLN A 360 -6.49 -5.85 14.14
N TYR A 361 -5.21 -5.47 14.01
CA TYR A 361 -4.34 -5.30 15.20
C TYR A 361 -4.76 -4.10 16.04
N LEU A 362 -5.20 -3.01 15.38
CA LEU A 362 -5.74 -1.85 16.08
C LEU A 362 -7.08 -2.18 16.71
N LEU A 363 -7.96 -2.95 16.03
CA LEU A 363 -9.22 -3.43 16.61
C LEU A 363 -8.97 -4.33 17.81
N GLN A 364 -8.02 -5.26 17.74
CA GLN A 364 -7.66 -6.11 18.87
C GLN A 364 -7.19 -5.28 20.06
N ALA A 365 -6.30 -4.32 19.83
CA ALA A 365 -5.81 -3.41 20.86
C ALA A 365 -6.94 -2.54 21.45
N PHE A 366 -7.86 -2.06 20.60
CA PHE A 366 -9.03 -1.29 21.02
C PHE A 366 -9.97 -2.08 21.92
N LEU A 367 -10.19 -3.37 21.62
CA LEU A 367 -11.10 -4.24 22.38
C LEU A 367 -10.47 -4.84 23.64
N SER A 368 -9.15 -4.97 23.69
CA SER A 368 -8.45 -5.54 24.86
C SER A 368 -8.75 -4.72 26.11
N PHE A 369 -9.35 -5.36 27.11
CA PHE A 369 -9.78 -4.73 28.38
C PHE A 369 -10.78 -3.57 28.23
N ASN A 370 -11.41 -3.42 27.06
CA ASN A 370 -12.41 -2.39 26.80
C ASN A 370 -13.81 -2.90 27.17
N SER A 371 -14.33 -2.44 28.29
CA SER A 371 -15.67 -2.79 28.77
C SER A 371 -16.81 -2.02 28.10
N GLU A 372 -16.50 -0.95 27.34
CA GLU A 372 -17.49 -0.09 26.68
C GLU A 372 -18.09 -0.71 25.41
N PHE A 373 -17.42 -1.70 24.86
CA PHE A 373 -17.87 -2.42 23.66
C PHE A 373 -18.10 -3.90 23.96
N GLU A 374 -19.07 -4.48 23.29
CA GLU A 374 -19.36 -5.92 23.34
C GLU A 374 -19.35 -6.51 21.92
N VAL A 375 -18.81 -7.69 21.77
CA VAL A 375 -18.86 -8.44 20.52
C VAL A 375 -20.29 -8.97 20.32
N LEU A 376 -20.84 -8.75 19.12
CA LEU A 376 -22.15 -9.27 18.71
C LEU A 376 -22.00 -10.53 17.85
N ILE A 377 -21.13 -10.47 16.81
CA ILE A 377 -20.86 -11.61 15.95
C ILE A 377 -19.52 -11.41 15.20
N ALA A 378 -18.72 -12.44 15.11
CA ALA A 378 -17.45 -12.48 14.42
C ALA A 378 -17.42 -13.69 13.48
N ASN A 379 -17.57 -13.45 12.18
CA ASN A 379 -17.80 -14.52 11.21
C ASN A 379 -16.63 -15.52 11.13
N HIS A 380 -15.41 -15.04 11.12
CA HIS A 380 -14.24 -15.92 11.05
C HIS A 380 -14.08 -16.77 12.32
N TYR A 381 -14.33 -16.17 13.49
CA TYR A 381 -14.33 -16.87 14.77
C TYR A 381 -15.40 -17.98 14.81
N LEU A 382 -16.63 -17.68 14.38
CA LEU A 382 -17.70 -18.67 14.30
C LEU A 382 -17.43 -19.75 13.28
N ALA A 383 -16.85 -19.41 12.13
CA ALA A 383 -16.47 -20.40 11.13
C ALA A 383 -15.37 -21.35 11.65
N HIS A 384 -14.52 -20.90 12.57
CA HIS A 384 -13.50 -21.75 13.18
C HIS A 384 -14.06 -22.64 14.29
N TYR A 385 -14.81 -22.07 15.23
CA TYR A 385 -15.24 -22.80 16.45
C TYR A 385 -16.64 -23.42 16.33
N TYR A 386 -17.51 -22.88 15.46
CA TYR A 386 -18.93 -23.22 15.38
C TYR A 386 -19.40 -23.37 13.93
N LEU A 387 -18.56 -23.96 13.07
CA LEU A 387 -18.81 -24.09 11.62
C LEU A 387 -20.13 -24.77 11.29
N GLU A 388 -20.51 -25.80 12.05
CA GLU A 388 -21.75 -26.55 11.76
C GLU A 388 -23.00 -25.70 12.04
N ASP A 389 -23.00 -24.89 13.09
CA ASP A 389 -24.06 -23.92 13.35
C ASP A 389 -24.16 -22.88 12.22
N PHE A 390 -23.00 -22.44 11.74
CA PHE A 390 -22.93 -21.46 10.66
C PHE A 390 -23.46 -22.03 9.34
N LYS A 391 -23.10 -23.26 8.99
CA LYS A 391 -23.63 -23.99 7.83
C LYS A 391 -25.13 -24.26 7.95
N GLN A 392 -25.60 -24.61 9.13
CA GLN A 392 -27.02 -24.86 9.35
C GLN A 392 -27.88 -23.60 9.17
N THR A 393 -27.34 -22.45 9.61
CA THR A 393 -28.02 -21.16 9.43
C THR A 393 -27.98 -20.71 7.98
N PHE A 394 -26.82 -20.82 7.31
CA PHE A 394 -26.64 -20.37 5.93
C PHE A 394 -26.22 -21.51 4.98
N PRO A 395 -27.10 -22.50 4.73
CA PRO A 395 -26.71 -23.71 3.98
C PRO A 395 -26.34 -23.45 2.53
N HIS A 396 -26.79 -22.35 1.94
CA HIS A 396 -26.54 -21.99 0.55
C HIS A 396 -25.44 -20.93 0.39
N SER A 397 -24.74 -20.58 1.47
CA SER A 397 -23.61 -19.65 1.38
C SER A 397 -22.47 -20.25 0.56
N PRO A 398 -21.91 -19.54 -0.41
CA PRO A 398 -20.76 -20.04 -1.18
C PRO A 398 -19.47 -20.13 -0.33
N SER A 399 -19.41 -19.42 0.80
CA SER A 399 -18.30 -19.47 1.74
C SER A 399 -18.77 -19.08 3.15
N TRP A 400 -18.15 -19.66 4.19
CA TRP A 400 -18.41 -19.35 5.59
C TRP A 400 -17.25 -18.66 6.30
N SER A 401 -16.02 -18.91 5.86
CA SER A 401 -14.82 -18.31 6.47
C SER A 401 -14.53 -16.96 5.82
N LYS A 402 -15.17 -15.92 6.31
CA LYS A 402 -15.04 -14.53 5.85
C LYS A 402 -14.78 -13.60 7.06
N GLY A 403 -14.55 -12.31 6.83
CA GLY A 403 -13.94 -11.38 7.77
C GLY A 403 -14.89 -10.35 8.40
N SER A 404 -16.21 -10.53 8.44
CA SER A 404 -17.11 -9.59 9.11
C SER A 404 -17.03 -9.71 10.63
N PHE A 405 -16.84 -8.57 11.28
CA PHE A 405 -16.83 -8.43 12.74
C PHE A 405 -17.82 -7.36 13.17
N TRP A 406 -18.72 -7.70 14.09
CA TRP A 406 -19.75 -6.82 14.58
C TRP A 406 -19.63 -6.66 16.09
N MET A 407 -19.71 -5.42 16.56
CA MET A 407 -19.71 -5.05 17.97
C MET A 407 -20.73 -3.96 18.23
N ARG A 408 -21.02 -3.71 19.49
CA ARG A 408 -21.94 -2.65 19.90
C ARG A 408 -21.34 -1.84 21.05
N ARG A 409 -21.45 -0.51 21.00
CA ARG A 409 -21.19 0.28 22.18
C ARG A 409 -22.27 0.01 23.22
N LYS A 410 -21.87 -0.48 24.42
CA LYS A 410 -22.81 -0.82 25.47
C LYS A 410 -23.60 0.42 25.92
N ALA A 411 -24.87 0.22 26.33
CA ALA A 411 -25.57 1.22 27.09
C ALA A 411 -24.90 1.30 28.48
N LEU A 412 -24.70 2.51 28.97
CA LEU A 412 -24.30 2.65 30.37
C LEU A 412 -25.40 1.96 31.22
N MET A 413 -25.01 0.97 32.01
CA MET A 413 -25.92 0.47 33.03
C MET A 413 -26.01 1.57 34.08
N ASP A 414 -27.23 2.11 34.26
CA ASP A 414 -27.58 3.03 35.34
C ASP A 414 -27.38 2.38 36.72
#